data_548cc21ce2c40083e7d1ceb74eefc2aa
#
_entry.id   548cc21ce2c40083e7d1ceb74eefc2aa
#
_cell.length_a   1.000
_cell.length_b   1.000
_cell.length_c   1.000
_cell.angle_alpha   90.00
_cell.angle_beta   90.00
_cell.angle_gamma   90.00
#
_symmetry.space_group_name_H-M   'P 1'
#
loop_
_entity.id
_entity.type
_entity.pdbx_description
1 polymer ?
#
loop_
_entity_poly.entity_id
_entity_poly.type
_entity_poly.pdbx_seq_one_letter_code
_entity_poly.pdbx_strand_id
1 'polypeptide(L)'
;MEIQNPMKLKRLVVIGRHKKDRISDLPDAILLHILSMVPDGKQVVRTSVLAKRWRSLWMSVPMSIDFNFPKTENLVVTLDYLSSTLTELHYCKSCDKIPRFTIGGFRYEHCYAKYVDLWVSFATKVAKVEEFLLGLLSINDQTYDFPSYAFKNSLLKDLELRNCQLNPRATVDWTNLSSLKIGYIDLTDDAMEKILSGSPNLKSLELDNFSGLQRLEINSVKLTQVMIESYYNDNDEIWLEIVAPHLQHLEVLELCSEIRIGQRNVPSLVTAVFRLNFNFENEEQDLEMEFSCLKELLHSVAHVQNLELGTWCIECLSILELKGWRPPPSSRKFLELNLAVIQLDFPGIYSFLQSSSDLETLIIGCWYNHNERNLLARYTDEDELSERFEKHNVKCSFSHLKTITMNNFSGSSSENKFVLQLVKYLLKHAAVLKEFVIASTYQWMSPEYRKMAQKLLSFPMSSPHASVVFSDI
;
A
#
# COMPACT_ATOMS: atom_id res chain seq x y z
N MET A 1 -23.86 43.33 -82.71
CA MET A 1 -23.27 42.13 -82.05
C MET A 1 -22.53 42.60 -80.85
N GLU A 2 -23.21 42.56 -79.69
CA GLU A 2 -22.74 43.06 -78.43
C GLU A 2 -22.03 41.93 -77.67
N ILE A 3 -20.82 42.25 -77.24
CA ILE A 3 -20.03 41.36 -76.39
C ILE A 3 -20.28 41.75 -74.93
N GLN A 4 -20.90 40.87 -74.21
CA GLN A 4 -21.21 41.03 -72.78
C GLN A 4 -19.96 40.99 -71.93
N ASN A 5 -19.90 41.92 -70.99
CA ASN A 5 -18.87 42.18 -70.06
C ASN A 5 -18.97 41.14 -68.84
N PRO A 6 -17.89 40.51 -68.42
CA PRO A 6 -17.99 39.58 -67.23
C PRO A 6 -18.01 40.36 -65.96
N MET A 7 -19.00 40.03 -65.12
CA MET A 7 -19.17 40.49 -63.70
C MET A 7 -17.92 40.24 -62.87
N LYS A 8 -17.33 41.29 -62.33
CA LYS A 8 -16.35 41.24 -61.24
C LYS A 8 -17.00 40.78 -59.92
N LEU A 9 -16.73 39.56 -59.53
CA LEU A 9 -17.04 39.10 -58.19
C LEU A 9 -16.22 39.91 -57.13
N LYS A 10 -16.88 40.75 -56.39
CA LYS A 10 -16.29 41.38 -55.18
C LYS A 10 -16.05 40.32 -54.11
N ARG A 11 -14.78 40.05 -53.79
CA ARG A 11 -14.38 39.28 -52.61
C ARG A 11 -14.91 39.98 -51.36
N LEU A 12 -15.87 39.35 -50.67
CA LEU A 12 -16.24 39.72 -49.32
C LEU A 12 -15.08 39.41 -48.39
N VAL A 13 -14.34 40.44 -47.98
CA VAL A 13 -13.38 40.35 -46.91
C VAL A 13 -14.18 40.35 -45.62
N VAL A 14 -14.39 39.16 -45.05
CA VAL A 14 -14.92 39.02 -43.66
C VAL A 14 -13.84 39.53 -42.74
N ILE A 15 -13.95 40.75 -42.27
CA ILE A 15 -13.14 41.29 -41.17
C ILE A 15 -13.59 40.53 -39.90
N GLY A 16 -12.97 39.37 -39.66
CA GLY A 16 -13.12 38.68 -38.38
C GLY A 16 -12.65 39.64 -37.29
N ARG A 17 -13.53 40.00 -36.37
CA ARG A 17 -13.12 40.65 -35.13
C ARG A 17 -12.09 39.74 -34.50
N HIS A 18 -10.79 40.09 -34.55
CA HIS A 18 -9.76 39.46 -33.77
C HIS A 18 -10.21 39.52 -32.30
N LYS A 19 -10.70 38.42 -31.76
CA LYS A 19 -10.91 38.29 -30.32
C LYS A 19 -9.54 38.55 -29.69
N LYS A 20 -9.44 39.64 -28.94
CA LYS A 20 -8.21 39.99 -28.22
C LYS A 20 -7.78 38.78 -27.37
N ASP A 21 -6.56 38.30 -27.54
CA ASP A 21 -5.99 37.24 -26.74
C ASP A 21 -5.74 37.76 -25.31
N ARG A 22 -6.74 37.61 -24.45
CA ARG A 22 -6.72 38.15 -23.09
C ARG A 22 -5.82 37.29 -22.17
N ILE A 23 -5.57 36.04 -22.51
CA ILE A 23 -4.77 35.12 -21.69
C ILE A 23 -3.29 35.47 -21.86
N SER A 24 -2.84 35.63 -23.11
CA SER A 24 -1.44 36.02 -23.37
C SER A 24 -1.08 37.42 -22.88
N ASP A 25 -2.05 38.27 -22.56
CA ASP A 25 -1.84 39.61 -21.98
C ASP A 25 -1.58 39.56 -20.45
N LEU A 26 -1.80 38.40 -19.78
CA LEU A 26 -1.59 38.26 -18.32
C LEU A 26 -0.09 38.35 -17.95
N PRO A 27 0.26 38.80 -16.76
CA PRO A 27 1.63 38.74 -16.24
C PRO A 27 2.19 37.33 -16.19
N ASP A 28 3.52 37.15 -16.38
CA ASP A 28 4.17 35.84 -16.40
C ASP A 28 3.88 35.03 -15.14
N ALA A 29 3.84 35.67 -13.96
CA ALA A 29 3.52 34.99 -12.71
C ALA A 29 2.14 34.31 -12.72
N ILE A 30 1.15 34.94 -13.35
CA ILE A 30 -0.20 34.37 -13.49
C ILE A 30 -0.20 33.24 -14.52
N LEU A 31 0.51 33.40 -15.64
CA LEU A 31 0.63 32.38 -16.67
C LEU A 31 1.36 31.13 -16.14
N LEU A 32 2.44 31.31 -15.37
CA LEU A 32 3.15 30.22 -14.71
C LEU A 32 2.27 29.50 -13.68
N HIS A 33 1.47 30.25 -12.92
CA HIS A 33 0.51 29.66 -12.00
C HIS A 33 -0.57 28.85 -12.72
N ILE A 34 -1.10 29.34 -13.83
CA ILE A 34 -2.06 28.58 -14.67
C ILE A 34 -1.40 27.30 -15.20
N LEU A 35 -0.18 27.40 -15.73
CA LEU A 35 0.56 26.25 -16.25
C LEU A 35 0.87 25.21 -15.16
N SER A 36 1.16 25.64 -13.93
CA SER A 36 1.43 24.74 -12.82
C SER A 36 0.21 23.92 -12.37
N MET A 37 -1.00 24.36 -12.77
CA MET A 37 -2.25 23.60 -12.51
C MET A 37 -2.54 22.55 -13.59
N VAL A 38 -1.77 22.51 -14.68
CA VAL A 38 -1.92 21.49 -15.71
C VAL A 38 -1.23 20.21 -15.26
N PRO A 39 -1.96 19.09 -15.09
CA PRO A 39 -1.41 17.89 -14.45
C PRO A 39 -0.38 17.13 -15.29
N ASP A 40 -0.37 17.31 -16.60
CA ASP A 40 0.51 16.61 -17.53
C ASP A 40 1.54 17.56 -18.13
N GLY A 41 2.84 17.31 -17.88
CA GLY A 41 3.95 18.09 -18.41
C GLY A 41 3.96 18.18 -19.94
N LYS A 42 3.52 17.15 -20.66
CA LYS A 42 3.39 17.18 -22.12
C LYS A 42 2.33 18.19 -22.59
N GLN A 43 1.26 18.35 -21.84
CA GLN A 43 0.26 19.39 -22.11
C GLN A 43 0.82 20.78 -21.83
N VAL A 44 1.60 20.94 -20.76
CA VAL A 44 2.30 22.21 -20.47
C VAL A 44 3.21 22.59 -21.64
N VAL A 45 4.04 21.68 -22.14
CA VAL A 45 4.89 21.91 -23.32
C VAL A 45 4.08 22.25 -24.57
N ARG A 46 2.94 21.59 -24.80
CA ARG A 46 2.04 21.87 -25.94
C ARG A 46 1.53 23.31 -25.96
N THR A 47 1.45 24.00 -24.83
CA THR A 47 1.05 25.40 -24.79
C THR A 47 2.04 26.32 -25.51
N SER A 48 3.28 25.87 -25.74
CA SER A 48 4.32 26.63 -26.48
C SER A 48 3.90 27.05 -27.88
N VAL A 49 2.90 26.40 -28.50
CA VAL A 49 2.38 26.73 -29.83
C VAL A 49 1.34 27.87 -29.81
N LEU A 50 0.80 28.23 -28.64
CA LEU A 50 -0.29 29.21 -28.54
C LEU A 50 0.15 30.64 -28.93
N ALA A 51 1.33 31.08 -28.46
CA ALA A 51 1.89 32.38 -28.80
C ALA A 51 3.41 32.41 -28.59
N LYS A 52 4.10 33.40 -29.20
CA LYS A 52 5.55 33.56 -29.04
C LYS A 52 6.03 33.60 -27.57
N ARG A 53 5.26 34.23 -26.72
CA ARG A 53 5.54 34.36 -25.26
C ARG A 53 5.49 33.01 -24.55
N TRP A 54 4.63 32.08 -24.96
CA TRP A 54 4.47 30.76 -24.32
C TRP A 54 5.60 29.79 -24.67
N ARG A 55 6.45 30.10 -25.64
CA ARG A 55 7.52 29.20 -26.11
C ARG A 55 8.54 28.83 -25.04
N SER A 56 8.78 29.72 -24.09
CA SER A 56 9.76 29.52 -23.00
C SER A 56 9.14 29.44 -21.62
N LEU A 57 7.89 29.85 -21.44
CA LEU A 57 7.25 29.87 -20.13
C LEU A 57 7.18 28.50 -19.46
N TRP A 58 6.94 27.45 -20.24
CA TRP A 58 6.87 26.09 -19.72
C TRP A 58 8.18 25.63 -19.06
N MET A 59 9.34 26.18 -19.45
CA MET A 59 10.63 25.83 -18.85
C MET A 59 10.77 26.27 -17.41
N SER A 60 10.03 27.33 -17.01
CA SER A 60 10.03 27.88 -15.66
C SER A 60 8.93 27.26 -14.77
N VAL A 61 8.12 26.36 -15.29
CA VAL A 61 7.13 25.62 -14.51
C VAL A 61 7.80 24.39 -13.91
N PRO A 62 7.68 24.13 -12.57
CA PRO A 62 8.09 22.87 -12.01
C PRO A 62 7.32 21.70 -12.66
N MET A 63 8.01 20.86 -13.41
CA MET A 63 7.38 19.76 -14.14
C MET A 63 7.87 18.41 -13.63
N SER A 64 6.93 17.46 -13.48
CA SER A 64 7.28 16.05 -13.32
C SER A 64 7.56 15.41 -14.67
N ILE A 65 8.54 14.53 -14.72
CA ILE A 65 8.83 13.70 -15.88
C ILE A 65 8.45 12.27 -15.52
N ASP A 66 7.50 11.71 -16.27
CA ASP A 66 6.98 10.37 -16.04
C ASP A 66 7.11 9.53 -17.32
N PHE A 67 8.02 8.57 -17.29
CA PHE A 67 8.19 7.58 -18.33
C PHE A 67 7.54 6.27 -17.92
N ASN A 68 6.31 6.04 -18.39
CA ASN A 68 5.59 4.79 -18.19
C ASN A 68 5.72 3.92 -19.43
N PHE A 69 6.48 2.85 -19.32
CA PHE A 69 6.67 1.91 -20.41
C PHE A 69 5.47 0.99 -20.56
N PRO A 70 5.01 0.73 -21.81
CA PRO A 70 3.91 -0.18 -22.05
C PRO A 70 4.33 -1.61 -21.69
N LYS A 71 3.39 -2.38 -21.14
CA LYS A 71 3.56 -3.83 -20.85
C LYS A 71 3.56 -4.63 -22.17
N THR A 72 4.53 -4.38 -23.05
CA THR A 72 4.66 -5.08 -24.35
C THR A 72 6.02 -5.73 -24.46
N GLU A 73 6.08 -6.87 -25.14
CA GLU A 73 7.34 -7.55 -25.47
C GLU A 73 7.90 -7.14 -26.85
N ASN A 74 7.25 -6.19 -27.50
CA ASN A 74 7.68 -5.74 -28.82
C ASN A 74 8.93 -4.85 -28.72
N LEU A 75 10.06 -5.38 -29.17
CA LEU A 75 11.37 -4.71 -29.13
C LEU A 75 11.36 -3.35 -29.88
N VAL A 76 10.65 -3.27 -31.01
CA VAL A 76 10.58 -2.01 -31.81
C VAL A 76 9.90 -0.92 -31.01
N VAL A 77 8.78 -1.25 -30.33
CA VAL A 77 8.08 -0.31 -29.46
C VAL A 77 8.97 0.12 -28.30
N THR A 78 9.73 -0.79 -27.71
CA THR A 78 10.68 -0.46 -26.64
C THR A 78 11.77 0.50 -27.10
N LEU A 79 12.39 0.27 -28.25
CA LEU A 79 13.44 1.14 -28.81
C LEU A 79 12.90 2.52 -29.19
N ASP A 80 11.69 2.61 -29.73
CA ASP A 80 11.04 3.89 -30.03
C ASP A 80 10.77 4.70 -28.76
N TYR A 81 10.32 4.03 -27.68
CA TYR A 81 10.14 4.66 -26.38
C TYR A 81 11.48 5.13 -25.79
N LEU A 82 12.53 4.31 -25.82
CA LEU A 82 13.88 4.71 -25.39
C LEU A 82 14.38 5.94 -26.12
N SER A 83 14.25 5.97 -27.45
CA SER A 83 14.60 7.12 -28.26
C SER A 83 13.81 8.38 -27.88
N SER A 84 12.52 8.23 -27.63
CA SER A 84 11.64 9.30 -27.19
C SER A 84 12.06 9.85 -25.82
N THR A 85 12.37 8.99 -24.84
CA THR A 85 12.82 9.44 -23.51
C THR A 85 14.11 10.25 -23.59
N LEU A 86 15.09 9.83 -24.38
CA LEU A 86 16.34 10.56 -24.56
C LEU A 86 16.13 11.94 -25.17
N THR A 87 15.22 12.03 -26.13
CA THR A 87 14.85 13.30 -26.77
C THR A 87 14.19 14.22 -25.75
N GLU A 88 13.26 13.71 -24.95
CA GLU A 88 12.56 14.47 -23.91
C GLU A 88 13.55 14.99 -22.85
N LEU A 89 14.47 14.14 -22.39
CA LEU A 89 15.53 14.54 -21.44
C LEU A 89 16.43 15.65 -22.00
N HIS A 90 16.71 15.62 -23.31
CA HIS A 90 17.51 16.67 -23.95
C HIS A 90 16.83 18.04 -23.84
N TYR A 91 15.52 18.10 -24.09
CA TYR A 91 14.74 19.34 -23.93
C TYR A 91 14.62 19.77 -22.47
N CYS A 92 14.39 18.81 -21.56
CA CYS A 92 14.21 19.09 -20.13
C CYS A 92 15.48 19.59 -19.43
N LYS A 93 16.67 19.49 -20.03
CA LYS A 93 17.91 20.11 -19.49
C LYS A 93 17.80 21.63 -19.32
N SER A 94 16.90 22.27 -20.06
CA SER A 94 16.68 23.72 -19.99
C SER A 94 15.58 24.12 -18.99
N CYS A 95 14.97 23.16 -18.30
CA CYS A 95 13.96 23.44 -17.30
C CYS A 95 14.60 23.93 -16.00
N ASP A 96 14.01 24.95 -15.37
CA ASP A 96 14.53 25.56 -14.15
C ASP A 96 14.44 24.59 -12.96
N LYS A 97 13.36 23.80 -12.88
CA LYS A 97 13.11 22.83 -11.80
C LYS A 97 12.33 21.61 -12.26
N ILE A 98 12.86 20.44 -11.95
CA ILE A 98 12.20 19.14 -12.15
C ILE A 98 12.14 18.47 -10.78
N PRO A 99 11.03 18.61 -10.03
CA PRO A 99 10.95 18.06 -8.67
C PRO A 99 10.86 16.54 -8.66
N ARG A 100 10.18 15.93 -9.65
CA ARG A 100 9.92 14.49 -9.72
C ARG A 100 10.36 13.91 -11.06
N PHE A 101 10.99 12.73 -10.99
CA PHE A 101 11.35 11.92 -12.15
C PHE A 101 10.97 10.47 -11.91
N THR A 102 10.12 9.93 -12.76
CA THR A 102 9.57 8.58 -12.63
C THR A 102 9.88 7.76 -13.87
N ILE A 103 10.33 6.53 -13.64
CA ILE A 103 10.44 5.49 -14.67
C ILE A 103 9.67 4.29 -14.17
N GLY A 104 8.55 3.97 -14.81
CA GLY A 104 7.68 2.87 -14.44
C GLY A 104 7.59 1.78 -15.49
N GLY A 105 7.68 0.51 -15.05
CA GLY A 105 7.39 -0.65 -15.89
C GLY A 105 8.41 -0.94 -16.99
N PHE A 106 9.65 -0.41 -16.89
CA PHE A 106 10.68 -0.69 -17.88
C PHE A 106 11.24 -2.10 -17.71
N ARG A 107 11.13 -2.93 -18.74
CA ARG A 107 11.72 -4.28 -18.79
C ARG A 107 13.23 -4.17 -18.97
N TYR A 108 13.95 -4.47 -17.90
CA TYR A 108 15.40 -4.34 -17.86
C TYR A 108 16.11 -5.60 -18.35
N GLU A 109 17.07 -5.37 -19.25
CA GLU A 109 18.11 -6.30 -19.67
C GLU A 109 19.45 -5.57 -19.66
N HIS A 110 20.56 -6.27 -19.45
CA HIS A 110 21.91 -5.66 -19.41
C HIS A 110 22.26 -4.85 -20.67
N CYS A 111 21.71 -5.19 -21.82
CA CYS A 111 21.89 -4.42 -23.05
C CYS A 111 21.36 -2.97 -22.96
N TYR A 112 20.39 -2.72 -22.06
CA TYR A 112 19.80 -1.41 -21.81
C TYR A 112 20.45 -0.63 -20.67
N ALA A 113 21.45 -1.17 -19.99
CA ALA A 113 22.10 -0.53 -18.83
C ALA A 113 22.50 0.93 -19.10
N LYS A 114 23.01 1.23 -20.30
CA LYS A 114 23.41 2.59 -20.71
C LYS A 114 22.26 3.60 -20.67
N TYR A 115 21.05 3.17 -20.99
CA TYR A 115 19.88 4.06 -20.95
C TYR A 115 19.45 4.33 -19.51
N VAL A 116 19.48 3.30 -18.68
CA VAL A 116 19.18 3.43 -17.23
C VAL A 116 20.23 4.33 -16.57
N ASP A 117 21.52 4.18 -16.89
CA ASP A 117 22.60 5.06 -16.41
C ASP A 117 22.34 6.52 -16.78
N LEU A 118 21.86 6.79 -18.00
CA LEU A 118 21.54 8.13 -18.43
C LEU A 118 20.36 8.72 -17.63
N TRP A 119 19.33 7.93 -17.36
CA TRP A 119 18.19 8.36 -16.57
C TRP A 119 18.59 8.66 -15.13
N VAL A 120 19.34 7.75 -14.48
CA VAL A 120 19.83 7.94 -13.11
C VAL A 120 20.77 9.17 -13.05
N SER A 121 21.67 9.32 -14.01
CA SER A 121 22.57 10.47 -14.09
C SER A 121 21.79 11.78 -14.31
N PHE A 122 20.76 11.77 -15.16
CA PHE A 122 19.92 12.93 -15.37
C PHE A 122 19.19 13.31 -14.06
N ALA A 123 18.51 12.37 -13.42
CA ALA A 123 17.75 12.61 -12.19
C ALA A 123 18.64 13.18 -11.08
N THR A 124 19.81 12.57 -10.85
CA THR A 124 20.65 12.85 -9.69
C THR A 124 21.63 14.02 -9.90
N LYS A 125 22.19 14.18 -11.11
CA LYS A 125 23.24 15.18 -11.39
C LYS A 125 22.74 16.40 -12.13
N VAL A 126 21.83 16.22 -13.09
CA VAL A 126 21.36 17.29 -13.97
C VAL A 126 20.13 17.97 -13.39
N ALA A 127 19.05 17.23 -13.25
CA ALA A 127 17.77 17.74 -12.75
C ALA A 127 17.76 17.95 -11.23
N LYS A 128 18.58 17.17 -10.48
CA LYS A 128 18.66 17.22 -9.01
C LYS A 128 17.29 17.13 -8.37
N VAL A 129 16.57 16.07 -8.75
CA VAL A 129 15.18 15.86 -8.35
C VAL A 129 15.04 15.66 -6.83
N GLU A 130 13.88 16.02 -6.30
CA GLU A 130 13.51 15.76 -4.91
C GLU A 130 12.85 14.37 -4.76
N GLU A 131 12.16 13.90 -5.80
CA GLU A 131 11.48 12.60 -5.84
C GLU A 131 11.97 11.80 -7.06
N PHE A 132 12.47 10.59 -6.81
CA PHE A 132 12.96 9.70 -7.85
C PHE A 132 12.38 8.30 -7.70
N LEU A 133 11.69 7.83 -8.76
CA LEU A 133 11.20 6.46 -8.87
C LEU A 133 11.88 5.77 -10.06
N LEU A 134 12.53 4.64 -9.80
CA LEU A 134 13.11 3.76 -10.80
C LEU A 134 12.50 2.37 -10.66
N GLY A 135 11.38 2.14 -11.36
CA GLY A 135 10.63 0.88 -11.37
C GLY A 135 11.01 0.01 -12.55
N LEU A 136 12.05 -0.79 -12.39
CA LEU A 136 12.48 -1.75 -13.39
C LEU A 136 11.72 -3.09 -13.19
N LEU A 137 11.49 -3.81 -14.29
CA LEU A 137 10.95 -5.17 -14.28
C LEU A 137 12.08 -6.12 -14.70
N SER A 138 12.35 -7.13 -13.88
CA SER A 138 13.35 -8.16 -14.20
C SER A 138 12.90 -9.00 -15.39
N ILE A 139 13.86 -9.29 -16.27
CA ILE A 139 13.75 -10.33 -17.30
C ILE A 139 14.94 -11.27 -17.11
N ASN A 140 14.68 -12.58 -17.01
CA ASN A 140 15.73 -13.60 -16.81
C ASN A 140 16.63 -13.27 -15.60
N ASP A 141 16.05 -12.84 -14.48
CA ASP A 141 16.74 -12.51 -13.21
C ASP A 141 17.84 -11.46 -13.32
N GLN A 142 17.77 -10.62 -14.35
CA GLN A 142 18.73 -9.53 -14.53
C GLN A 142 18.36 -8.34 -13.68
N THR A 143 19.32 -7.89 -12.88
CA THR A 143 19.20 -6.71 -12.01
C THR A 143 20.11 -5.58 -12.49
N TYR A 144 19.75 -4.34 -12.20
CA TYR A 144 20.54 -3.17 -12.53
C TYR A 144 21.42 -2.77 -11.35
N ASP A 145 22.74 -2.65 -11.57
CA ASP A 145 23.66 -2.15 -10.55
C ASP A 145 23.46 -0.65 -10.33
N PHE A 146 22.90 -0.27 -9.19
CA PHE A 146 22.69 1.15 -8.87
C PHE A 146 24.02 1.87 -8.69
N PRO A 147 24.28 2.96 -9.45
CA PRO A 147 25.62 3.51 -9.53
C PRO A 147 26.06 4.23 -8.26
N SER A 148 27.32 4.08 -7.89
CA SER A 148 27.89 4.60 -6.64
C SER A 148 27.75 6.11 -6.45
N TYR A 149 27.71 6.89 -7.54
CA TYR A 149 27.51 8.34 -7.44
C TYR A 149 26.10 8.74 -7.02
N ALA A 150 25.11 7.89 -7.28
CA ALA A 150 23.73 8.18 -6.93
C ALA A 150 23.42 8.01 -5.43
N PHE A 151 24.29 7.30 -4.71
CA PHE A 151 24.25 7.24 -3.24
C PHE A 151 24.64 8.58 -2.56
N LYS A 152 25.14 9.55 -3.34
CA LYS A 152 25.54 10.88 -2.84
C LYS A 152 24.61 11.96 -3.38
N ASN A 153 23.37 11.97 -2.93
CA ASN A 153 22.38 12.96 -3.35
C ASN A 153 21.56 13.47 -2.15
N SER A 154 22.03 14.55 -1.56
CA SER A 154 21.39 15.19 -0.41
C SER A 154 20.09 15.94 -0.73
N LEU A 155 19.64 16.00 -1.99
CA LEU A 155 18.41 16.69 -2.36
C LEU A 155 17.18 15.76 -2.40
N LEU A 156 17.42 14.44 -2.52
CA LEU A 156 16.34 13.46 -2.54
C LEU A 156 15.56 13.48 -1.23
N LYS A 157 14.23 13.47 -1.36
CA LYS A 157 13.26 13.36 -0.26
C LYS A 157 12.52 12.04 -0.30
N ASP A 158 12.19 11.58 -1.50
CA ASP A 158 11.48 10.34 -1.76
C ASP A 158 12.22 9.55 -2.82
N LEU A 159 12.58 8.31 -2.51
CA LEU A 159 13.30 7.40 -3.38
C LEU A 159 12.61 6.05 -3.43
N GLU A 160 12.26 5.60 -4.65
CA GLU A 160 11.77 4.25 -4.90
C GLU A 160 12.66 3.56 -5.92
N LEU A 161 13.19 2.38 -5.55
CA LEU A 161 14.06 1.57 -6.39
C LEU A 161 13.51 0.14 -6.45
N ARG A 162 13.22 -0.35 -7.65
CA ARG A 162 12.77 -1.73 -7.88
C ARG A 162 13.69 -2.43 -8.86
N ASN A 163 14.07 -3.66 -8.54
CA ASN A 163 14.99 -4.49 -9.33
C ASN A 163 16.35 -3.84 -9.56
N CYS A 164 16.88 -3.17 -8.52
CA CYS A 164 18.17 -2.50 -8.54
C CYS A 164 19.07 -3.08 -7.46
N GLN A 165 20.26 -3.60 -7.83
CA GLN A 165 21.25 -4.07 -6.87
C GLN A 165 21.85 -2.89 -6.11
N LEU A 166 21.75 -2.90 -4.78
CA LEU A 166 22.23 -1.82 -3.92
C LEU A 166 23.50 -2.26 -3.16
N ASN A 167 24.65 -1.90 -3.73
CA ASN A 167 25.97 -2.22 -3.14
C ASN A 167 26.75 -0.93 -2.86
N PRO A 168 26.44 -0.15 -1.80
CA PRO A 168 27.16 1.07 -1.50
C PRO A 168 28.60 0.75 -1.07
N ARG A 169 29.58 1.02 -1.98
CA ARG A 169 31.02 0.83 -1.70
C ARG A 169 31.61 1.93 -0.82
N ALA A 170 30.93 3.07 -0.73
CA ALA A 170 31.31 4.22 0.08
C ALA A 170 30.11 4.65 0.94
N THR A 171 30.32 5.72 1.73
CA THR A 171 29.26 6.32 2.54
C THR A 171 28.08 6.77 1.66
N VAL A 172 26.88 6.43 2.09
CA VAL A 172 25.63 6.97 1.56
C VAL A 172 25.42 8.38 2.12
N ASP A 173 24.95 9.30 1.31
CA ASP A 173 24.60 10.68 1.72
C ASP A 173 23.22 11.05 1.14
N TRP A 174 22.21 10.53 1.74
CA TRP A 174 20.80 10.83 1.47
C TRP A 174 20.19 11.62 2.65
N THR A 175 20.87 12.69 3.04
CA THR A 175 20.61 13.44 4.28
C THR A 175 19.18 14.03 4.36
N ASN A 176 18.53 14.34 3.24
CA ASN A 176 17.15 14.85 3.22
C ASN A 176 16.09 13.79 2.91
N LEU A 177 16.51 12.53 2.73
CA LEU A 177 15.57 11.46 2.41
C LEU A 177 14.58 11.24 3.56
N SER A 178 13.30 11.30 3.24
CA SER A 178 12.19 11.11 4.19
C SER A 178 11.43 9.80 3.97
N SER A 179 11.40 9.31 2.73
CA SER A 179 10.75 8.06 2.36
C SER A 179 11.67 7.24 1.45
N LEU A 180 11.84 5.97 1.76
CA LEU A 180 12.60 5.00 0.97
C LEU A 180 11.78 3.76 0.72
N LYS A 181 11.60 3.42 -0.57
CA LYS A 181 10.97 2.17 -1.01
C LYS A 181 11.99 1.37 -1.80
N ILE A 182 12.19 0.13 -1.42
CA ILE A 182 13.10 -0.80 -2.08
C ILE A 182 12.35 -2.10 -2.36
N GLY A 183 12.43 -2.59 -3.59
CA GLY A 183 11.74 -3.84 -3.92
C GLY A 183 12.43 -4.66 -5.00
N TYR A 184 12.11 -5.97 -5.02
CA TYR A 184 12.64 -6.96 -5.96
C TYR A 184 14.16 -7.01 -5.95
N ILE A 185 14.74 -7.29 -4.78
CA ILE A 185 16.17 -7.18 -4.53
C ILE A 185 16.66 -8.19 -3.51
N ASP A 186 17.91 -8.63 -3.69
CA ASP A 186 18.69 -9.31 -2.66
C ASP A 186 19.52 -8.26 -1.88
N LEU A 187 19.27 -8.13 -0.58
CA LEU A 187 19.88 -7.14 0.30
C LEU A 187 20.82 -7.80 1.30
N THR A 188 21.94 -7.16 1.58
CA THR A 188 22.83 -7.55 2.68
C THR A 188 22.66 -6.63 3.89
N ASP A 189 22.93 -7.16 5.09
CA ASP A 189 22.89 -6.37 6.33
C ASP A 189 23.82 -5.15 6.26
N ASP A 190 25.03 -5.31 5.70
CA ASP A 190 26.03 -4.21 5.50
C ASP A 190 25.49 -3.10 4.57
N ALA A 191 24.80 -3.49 3.49
CA ALA A 191 24.22 -2.51 2.57
C ALA A 191 23.09 -1.71 3.25
N MET A 192 22.22 -2.40 4.00
CA MET A 192 21.13 -1.77 4.72
C MET A 192 21.64 -0.86 5.84
N GLU A 193 22.64 -1.28 6.61
CA GLU A 193 23.28 -0.45 7.65
C GLU A 193 23.83 0.85 7.05
N LYS A 194 24.54 0.77 5.92
CA LYS A 194 25.06 1.96 5.23
C LYS A 194 23.98 2.89 4.72
N ILE A 195 22.89 2.32 4.18
CA ILE A 195 21.72 3.09 3.71
C ILE A 195 21.06 3.83 4.87
N LEU A 196 20.78 3.13 5.96
CA LEU A 196 20.13 3.72 7.14
C LEU A 196 21.01 4.78 7.82
N SER A 197 22.31 4.52 7.97
CA SER A 197 23.25 5.48 8.56
C SER A 197 23.40 6.74 7.70
N GLY A 198 23.33 6.59 6.37
CA GLY A 198 23.41 7.71 5.41
C GLY A 198 22.09 8.47 5.22
N SER A 199 21.00 8.03 5.85
CA SER A 199 19.67 8.61 5.73
C SER A 199 19.08 9.06 7.08
N PRO A 200 19.72 10.01 7.80
CA PRO A 200 19.38 10.37 9.18
C PRO A 200 18.00 11.04 9.36
N ASN A 201 17.37 11.47 8.27
CA ASN A 201 16.05 12.09 8.28
C ASN A 201 14.93 11.15 7.75
N LEU A 202 15.26 9.88 7.50
CA LEU A 202 14.30 8.90 7.03
C LEU A 202 13.18 8.70 8.05
N LYS A 203 11.92 8.73 7.58
CA LYS A 203 10.70 8.56 8.39
C LYS A 203 9.97 7.28 8.08
N SER A 204 9.99 6.88 6.81
CA SER A 204 9.28 5.70 6.30
C SER A 204 10.24 4.84 5.48
N LEU A 205 10.27 3.55 5.76
CA LEU A 205 10.98 2.51 5.01
C LEU A 205 9.98 1.45 4.55
N GLU A 206 9.96 1.16 3.26
CA GLU A 206 9.16 0.10 2.65
C GLU A 206 10.09 -0.88 1.93
N LEU A 207 10.01 -2.14 2.30
CA LEU A 207 10.75 -3.25 1.71
C LEU A 207 9.75 -4.23 1.11
N ASP A 208 9.82 -4.44 -0.21
CA ASP A 208 8.88 -5.25 -0.98
C ASP A 208 9.64 -6.32 -1.77
N ASN A 209 9.21 -7.56 -1.67
CA ASN A 209 9.77 -8.68 -2.43
C ASN A 209 11.31 -8.73 -2.36
N PHE A 210 11.85 -8.98 -1.19
CA PHE A 210 13.29 -8.94 -0.93
C PHE A 210 13.77 -10.18 -0.17
N SER A 211 15.08 -10.44 -0.27
CA SER A 211 15.78 -11.55 0.37
C SER A 211 17.14 -11.14 0.93
N GLY A 212 17.85 -12.07 1.57
CA GLY A 212 19.24 -11.93 1.98
C GLY A 212 19.49 -11.12 3.26
N LEU A 213 18.56 -10.28 3.69
CA LEU A 213 18.66 -9.52 4.93
C LEU A 213 18.32 -10.41 6.13
N GLN A 214 19.24 -10.48 7.11
CA GLN A 214 19.05 -11.29 8.33
C GLN A 214 18.68 -10.42 9.54
N ARG A 215 19.17 -9.18 9.57
CA ARG A 215 18.93 -8.27 10.68
C ARG A 215 18.63 -6.86 10.21
N LEU A 216 17.42 -6.39 10.51
CA LEU A 216 17.04 -5.00 10.30
C LEU A 216 17.12 -4.23 11.61
N GLU A 217 18.23 -3.50 11.81
CA GLU A 217 18.46 -2.70 13.01
C GLU A 217 18.24 -1.22 12.74
N ILE A 218 17.24 -0.62 13.39
CA ILE A 218 16.81 0.76 13.20
C ILE A 218 16.99 1.55 14.50
N ASN A 219 18.07 2.29 14.60
CA ASN A 219 18.38 3.11 15.78
C ASN A 219 17.92 4.56 15.65
N SER A 220 17.42 4.98 14.47
CA SER A 220 16.96 6.33 14.23
C SER A 220 15.65 6.63 14.95
N VAL A 221 15.60 7.73 15.70
CA VAL A 221 14.37 8.24 16.35
C VAL A 221 13.37 8.83 15.33
N LYS A 222 13.80 9.08 14.10
CA LYS A 222 12.96 9.67 13.05
C LYS A 222 12.27 8.63 12.19
N LEU A 223 12.87 7.44 12.05
CA LEU A 223 12.26 6.34 11.31
C LEU A 223 11.19 5.69 12.17
N THR A 224 9.96 6.11 11.96
CA THR A 224 8.80 5.73 12.76
C THR A 224 7.85 4.75 12.06
N GLN A 225 8.03 4.54 10.75
CA GLN A 225 7.16 3.68 9.94
C GLN A 225 8.01 2.69 9.13
N VAL A 226 7.68 1.42 9.25
CA VAL A 226 8.27 0.32 8.44
C VAL A 226 7.13 -0.52 7.88
N MET A 227 7.21 -0.80 6.57
CA MET A 227 6.37 -1.76 5.87
C MET A 227 7.27 -2.83 5.26
N ILE A 228 6.90 -4.08 5.45
CA ILE A 228 7.57 -5.26 4.89
C ILE A 228 6.52 -6.07 4.15
N GLU A 229 6.75 -6.27 2.86
CA GLU A 229 5.89 -7.04 1.99
C GLU A 229 6.73 -8.12 1.30
N SER A 230 6.31 -9.39 1.41
CA SER A 230 6.95 -10.52 0.74
C SER A 230 8.47 -10.64 1.01
N TYR A 231 8.84 -10.96 2.24
CA TYR A 231 10.19 -11.42 2.59
C TYR A 231 10.30 -12.92 2.36
N TYR A 232 11.37 -13.36 1.71
CA TYR A 232 11.66 -14.78 1.52
C TYR A 232 13.15 -15.07 1.65
N ASN A 233 13.46 -16.30 2.04
CA ASN A 233 14.82 -16.80 2.15
C ASN A 233 14.86 -18.24 1.61
N ASP A 234 15.90 -18.55 0.86
CA ASP A 234 16.12 -19.93 0.35
C ASP A 234 16.56 -20.91 1.44
N ASN A 235 16.88 -20.41 2.63
CA ASN A 235 17.32 -21.19 3.78
C ASN A 235 16.31 -21.09 4.93
N ASP A 236 15.50 -22.10 5.14
CA ASP A 236 14.46 -22.21 6.18
C ASP A 236 14.98 -21.99 7.62
N GLU A 237 16.29 -22.07 7.85
CA GLU A 237 16.90 -21.83 9.15
C GLU A 237 17.23 -20.34 9.43
N ILE A 238 17.09 -19.47 8.40
CA ILE A 238 17.42 -18.04 8.51
C ILE A 238 16.14 -17.23 8.51
N TRP A 239 15.97 -16.38 9.49
CA TRP A 239 14.86 -15.45 9.62
C TRP A 239 15.34 -14.01 9.73
N LEU A 240 14.50 -13.07 9.36
CA LEU A 240 14.74 -11.65 9.52
C LEU A 240 14.44 -11.22 10.97
N GLU A 241 15.45 -10.81 11.71
CA GLU A 241 15.29 -10.17 13.01
C GLU A 241 15.09 -8.66 12.87
N ILE A 242 14.01 -8.12 13.44
CA ILE A 242 13.72 -6.68 13.45
C ILE A 242 13.99 -6.12 14.84
N VAL A 243 14.87 -5.12 14.91
CA VAL A 243 15.23 -4.38 16.13
C VAL A 243 15.02 -2.89 15.86
N ALA A 244 13.94 -2.31 16.35
CA ALA A 244 13.55 -0.95 16.07
C ALA A 244 12.91 -0.25 17.27
N PRO A 245 13.70 0.20 18.29
CA PRO A 245 13.19 0.68 19.57
C PRO A 245 12.32 1.94 19.48
N HIS A 246 12.44 2.72 18.43
CA HIS A 246 11.70 3.97 18.21
C HIS A 246 10.55 3.84 17.20
N LEU A 247 10.35 2.65 16.64
CA LEU A 247 9.31 2.38 15.65
C LEU A 247 7.93 2.55 16.28
N GLN A 248 7.03 3.25 15.57
CA GLN A 248 5.66 3.49 16.01
C GLN A 248 4.63 2.74 15.17
N HIS A 249 4.95 2.46 13.91
CA HIS A 249 4.06 1.77 12.98
C HIS A 249 4.83 0.69 12.21
N LEU A 250 4.32 -0.54 12.28
CA LEU A 250 4.88 -1.69 11.57
C LEU A 250 3.77 -2.38 10.79
N GLU A 251 4.00 -2.55 9.48
CA GLU A 251 3.18 -3.38 8.61
C GLU A 251 3.98 -4.57 8.12
N VAL A 252 3.41 -5.76 8.22
CA VAL A 252 3.96 -7.01 7.67
C VAL A 252 2.88 -7.64 6.81
N LEU A 253 3.16 -7.73 5.52
CA LEU A 253 2.20 -8.11 4.50
C LEU A 253 2.68 -9.35 3.75
N GLU A 254 1.76 -10.12 3.21
CA GLU A 254 1.99 -11.28 2.35
C GLU A 254 2.92 -12.36 2.94
N LEU A 255 3.89 -12.87 2.15
CA LEU A 255 4.77 -13.98 2.52
C LEU A 255 5.87 -13.53 3.47
N CYS A 256 5.64 -13.65 4.76
CA CYS A 256 6.55 -13.17 5.80
C CYS A 256 6.66 -14.13 7.00
N SER A 257 6.61 -15.45 6.76
CA SER A 257 6.71 -16.46 7.82
C SER A 257 8.05 -16.49 8.55
N GLU A 258 9.09 -15.97 7.90
CA GLU A 258 10.47 -15.98 8.42
C GLU A 258 10.83 -14.71 9.19
N ILE A 259 9.85 -13.88 9.57
CA ILE A 259 10.10 -12.67 10.36
C ILE A 259 10.01 -12.99 11.86
N ARG A 260 10.99 -12.49 12.62
CA ARG A 260 11.05 -12.58 14.08
C ARG A 260 11.15 -11.19 14.70
N ILE A 261 10.29 -10.94 15.68
CA ILE A 261 10.28 -9.68 16.43
C ILE A 261 10.28 -10.01 17.90
N GLY A 262 11.41 -9.80 18.57
CA GLY A 262 11.45 -9.97 20.02
C GLY A 262 10.63 -8.90 20.75
N GLN A 263 9.99 -9.25 21.86
CA GLN A 263 9.13 -8.35 22.64
C GLN A 263 9.82 -7.03 23.06
N ARG A 264 11.15 -7.06 23.23
CA ARG A 264 11.95 -5.88 23.60
C ARG A 264 12.46 -5.09 22.40
N ASN A 265 12.28 -5.60 21.20
CA ASN A 265 12.87 -5.04 20.00
C ASN A 265 12.07 -3.85 19.46
N VAL A 266 10.77 -3.74 19.78
CA VAL A 266 9.86 -2.69 19.30
C VAL A 266 9.03 -2.05 20.43
N PRO A 267 9.64 -1.59 21.53
CA PRO A 267 8.91 -1.14 22.72
C PRO A 267 8.05 0.12 22.51
N SER A 268 8.34 0.93 21.50
CA SER A 268 7.61 2.16 21.19
C SER A 268 6.48 1.95 20.17
N LEU A 269 6.23 0.71 19.75
CA LEU A 269 5.25 0.41 18.71
C LEU A 269 3.83 0.74 19.21
N VAL A 270 3.11 1.50 18.41
CA VAL A 270 1.72 1.92 18.69
C VAL A 270 0.75 1.16 17.81
N THR A 271 1.12 0.97 16.53
CA THR A 271 0.28 0.31 15.53
C THR A 271 1.03 -0.84 14.88
N ALA A 272 0.41 -1.99 14.82
CA ALA A 272 0.87 -3.15 14.07
C ALA A 272 -0.21 -3.63 13.09
N VAL A 273 0.19 -3.94 11.86
CA VAL A 273 -0.66 -4.48 10.80
C VAL A 273 -0.04 -5.78 10.30
N PHE A 274 -0.76 -6.89 10.43
CA PHE A 274 -0.35 -8.20 9.97
C PHE A 274 -1.37 -8.74 8.97
N ARG A 275 -1.12 -8.52 7.68
CA ARG A 275 -1.91 -9.08 6.57
C ARG A 275 -1.11 -10.19 5.89
N LEU A 276 -0.75 -11.19 6.68
CA LEU A 276 0.00 -12.34 6.20
C LEU A 276 -0.84 -13.13 5.22
N ASN A 277 -0.18 -13.68 4.21
CA ASN A 277 -0.77 -14.58 3.23
C ASN A 277 0.18 -15.76 3.01
N PHE A 278 -0.35 -16.95 2.69
CA PHE A 278 0.43 -18.14 2.44
C PHE A 278 0.16 -18.70 1.05
N ASN A 279 1.25 -18.99 0.36
CA ASN A 279 1.17 -19.72 -0.89
C ASN A 279 1.28 -21.23 -0.58
N PHE A 280 0.13 -21.91 -0.47
CA PHE A 280 0.09 -23.34 -0.28
C PHE A 280 0.25 -24.05 -1.61
N GLU A 281 1.47 -24.31 -2.04
CA GLU A 281 1.72 -25.13 -3.21
C GLU A 281 1.48 -26.62 -2.92
N ASN A 282 1.65 -27.05 -1.66
CA ASN A 282 1.49 -28.44 -1.24
C ASN A 282 0.47 -28.60 -0.12
N GLU A 283 -0.50 -29.52 -0.29
CA GLU A 283 -1.52 -29.84 0.71
C GLU A 283 -0.95 -30.54 1.97
N GLU A 284 0.26 -31.07 1.90
CA GLU A 284 0.95 -31.80 2.98
C GLU A 284 1.93 -30.94 3.78
N GLN A 285 2.04 -29.62 3.49
CA GLN A 285 3.00 -28.76 4.17
C GLN A 285 2.68 -28.63 5.67
N ASP A 286 3.69 -28.82 6.50
CA ASP A 286 3.60 -28.59 7.94
C ASP A 286 3.60 -27.09 8.24
N LEU A 287 2.57 -26.62 8.94
CA LEU A 287 2.35 -25.20 9.27
C LEU A 287 2.85 -24.83 10.67
N GLU A 288 3.62 -25.69 11.34
CA GLU A 288 4.08 -25.41 12.70
C GLU A 288 5.05 -24.21 12.76
N MET A 289 5.83 -23.97 11.70
CA MET A 289 6.70 -22.80 11.61
C MET A 289 5.87 -21.52 11.57
N GLU A 290 4.86 -21.47 10.74
CA GLU A 290 3.94 -20.35 10.58
C GLU A 290 3.16 -20.08 11.87
N PHE A 291 2.65 -21.12 12.51
CA PHE A 291 2.01 -20.98 13.80
C PHE A 291 2.97 -20.44 14.86
N SER A 292 4.24 -20.87 14.84
CA SER A 292 5.26 -20.36 15.74
C SER A 292 5.53 -18.88 15.49
N CYS A 293 5.69 -18.50 14.22
CA CYS A 293 5.88 -17.10 13.81
C CYS A 293 4.71 -16.23 14.30
N LEU A 294 3.47 -16.62 14.01
CA LEU A 294 2.31 -15.84 14.42
C LEU A 294 2.22 -15.71 15.96
N LYS A 295 2.50 -16.78 16.71
CA LYS A 295 2.56 -16.73 18.19
C LYS A 295 3.59 -15.70 18.67
N GLU A 296 4.79 -15.72 18.11
CA GLU A 296 5.86 -14.79 18.47
C GLU A 296 5.50 -13.35 18.11
N LEU A 297 4.98 -13.11 16.91
CA LEU A 297 4.51 -11.79 16.47
C LEU A 297 3.44 -11.24 17.42
N LEU A 298 2.42 -12.03 17.75
CA LEU A 298 1.35 -11.60 18.65
C LEU A 298 1.84 -11.35 20.10
N HIS A 299 2.83 -12.10 20.57
CA HIS A 299 3.45 -11.81 21.87
C HIS A 299 4.26 -10.51 21.84
N SER A 300 5.01 -10.26 20.75
CA SER A 300 5.83 -9.05 20.62
C SER A 300 4.99 -7.78 20.58
N VAL A 301 3.78 -7.86 20.00
CA VAL A 301 2.86 -6.72 19.85
C VAL A 301 1.70 -6.74 20.88
N ALA A 302 1.79 -7.49 21.95
CA ALA A 302 0.74 -7.51 22.98
C ALA A 302 0.50 -6.12 23.62
N HIS A 303 1.51 -5.26 23.62
CA HIS A 303 1.48 -3.91 24.19
C HIS A 303 0.92 -2.84 23.22
N VAL A 304 0.74 -3.13 21.93
CA VAL A 304 0.30 -2.11 20.97
C VAL A 304 -1.14 -1.70 21.20
N GLN A 305 -1.43 -0.44 20.92
CA GLN A 305 -2.77 0.13 21.06
C GLN A 305 -3.67 -0.21 19.87
N ASN A 306 -3.10 -0.26 18.66
CA ASN A 306 -3.83 -0.50 17.43
C ASN A 306 -3.27 -1.75 16.76
N LEU A 307 -4.13 -2.73 16.50
CA LEU A 307 -3.76 -3.95 15.78
C LEU A 307 -4.72 -4.22 14.64
N GLU A 308 -4.17 -4.57 13.49
CA GLU A 308 -4.92 -5.09 12.35
C GLU A 308 -4.42 -6.51 12.02
N LEU A 309 -5.36 -7.44 11.79
CA LEU A 309 -5.10 -8.81 11.41
C LEU A 309 -5.82 -9.17 10.12
N GLY A 310 -5.11 -9.74 9.15
CA GLY A 310 -5.65 -10.30 7.93
C GLY A 310 -6.31 -11.67 8.13
N THR A 311 -7.03 -12.13 7.11
CA THR A 311 -7.82 -13.37 7.10
C THR A 311 -7.00 -14.58 7.56
N TRP A 312 -5.81 -14.74 7.01
CA TRP A 312 -4.95 -15.88 7.35
C TRP A 312 -4.56 -15.89 8.84
N CYS A 313 -4.26 -14.75 9.43
CA CYS A 313 -3.97 -14.67 10.87
C CYS A 313 -5.14 -15.19 11.70
N ILE A 314 -6.38 -14.91 11.29
CA ILE A 314 -7.59 -15.35 12.00
C ILE A 314 -7.81 -16.85 11.84
N GLU A 315 -7.60 -17.42 10.66
CA GLU A 315 -7.65 -18.86 10.45
C GLU A 315 -6.62 -19.58 11.32
N CYS A 316 -5.38 -19.13 11.33
CA CYS A 316 -4.33 -19.68 12.19
C CYS A 316 -4.69 -19.56 13.68
N LEU A 317 -5.23 -18.42 14.11
CA LEU A 317 -5.72 -18.25 15.48
C LEU A 317 -6.81 -19.24 15.84
N SER A 318 -7.71 -19.54 14.91
CA SER A 318 -8.77 -20.53 15.11
C SER A 318 -8.20 -21.94 15.27
N ILE A 319 -7.22 -22.34 14.47
CA ILE A 319 -6.51 -23.62 14.60
C ILE A 319 -5.75 -23.67 15.93
N LEU A 320 -5.07 -22.59 16.29
CA LEU A 320 -4.31 -22.49 17.55
C LEU A 320 -5.22 -22.59 18.79
N GLU A 321 -6.39 -21.97 18.75
CA GLU A 321 -7.40 -22.10 19.81
C GLU A 321 -7.89 -23.56 19.95
N LEU A 322 -8.12 -24.25 18.83
CA LEU A 322 -8.46 -25.69 18.83
C LEU A 322 -7.34 -26.56 19.40
N LYS A 323 -6.08 -26.18 19.18
CA LYS A 323 -4.88 -26.80 19.80
C LYS A 323 -4.67 -26.38 21.26
N GLY A 324 -5.54 -25.54 21.83
CA GLY A 324 -5.49 -25.07 23.21
C GLY A 324 -4.60 -23.86 23.50
N TRP A 325 -4.05 -23.22 22.45
CA TRP A 325 -3.29 -21.98 22.59
C TRP A 325 -4.22 -20.77 22.65
N ARG A 326 -3.83 -19.75 23.42
CA ARG A 326 -4.58 -18.50 23.53
C ARG A 326 -3.66 -17.30 23.30
N PRO A 327 -4.18 -16.24 22.63
CA PRO A 327 -3.41 -15.02 22.46
C PRO A 327 -3.09 -14.35 23.79
N PRO A 328 -1.95 -13.65 23.89
CA PRO A 328 -1.57 -12.95 25.10
C PRO A 328 -2.59 -11.86 25.47
N PRO A 329 -2.85 -11.63 26.77
CA PRO A 329 -3.67 -10.51 27.20
C PRO A 329 -3.08 -9.17 26.72
N SER A 330 -3.94 -8.26 26.31
CA SER A 330 -3.51 -6.95 25.83
C SER A 330 -4.47 -5.84 26.25
N SER A 331 -3.94 -4.63 26.41
CA SER A 331 -4.70 -3.40 26.70
C SER A 331 -4.96 -2.56 25.46
N ARG A 332 -5.06 -3.19 24.28
CA ARG A 332 -5.33 -2.49 23.02
C ARG A 332 -6.69 -1.84 23.01
N LYS A 333 -6.76 -0.70 22.33
CA LYS A 333 -8.00 0.09 22.21
C LYS A 333 -8.67 -0.06 20.86
N PHE A 334 -7.91 -0.37 19.84
CA PHE A 334 -8.38 -0.50 18.45
C PHE A 334 -7.97 -1.87 17.91
N LEU A 335 -8.94 -2.56 17.30
CA LEU A 335 -8.73 -3.83 16.60
C LEU A 335 -9.47 -3.80 15.27
N GLU A 336 -8.75 -4.13 14.21
CA GLU A 336 -9.31 -4.37 12.89
C GLU A 336 -9.05 -5.83 12.49
N LEU A 337 -10.11 -6.52 12.07
CA LEU A 337 -10.09 -7.90 11.62
C LEU A 337 -10.59 -7.96 10.18
N ASN A 338 -9.72 -8.34 9.25
CA ASN A 338 -10.09 -8.59 7.87
C ASN A 338 -10.40 -10.07 7.69
N LEU A 339 -11.65 -10.41 7.47
CA LEU A 339 -12.20 -11.74 7.57
C LEU A 339 -12.81 -12.22 6.25
N ALA A 340 -12.73 -13.53 5.97
CA ALA A 340 -13.57 -14.19 5.00
C ALA A 340 -15.02 -14.41 5.54
N VAL A 341 -15.21 -14.26 6.85
CA VAL A 341 -16.46 -14.43 7.61
C VAL A 341 -17.13 -15.79 7.34
N ILE A 342 -16.39 -16.82 7.61
CA ILE A 342 -16.88 -18.20 7.64
C ILE A 342 -17.04 -18.66 9.10
N GLN A 343 -17.81 -19.72 9.33
CA GLN A 343 -18.02 -20.25 10.69
C GLN A 343 -16.70 -20.63 11.39
N LEU A 344 -15.74 -21.03 10.61
CA LEU A 344 -14.43 -21.51 11.03
C LEU A 344 -13.54 -20.41 11.62
N ASP A 345 -13.82 -19.14 11.34
CA ASP A 345 -13.09 -17.99 11.90
C ASP A 345 -13.45 -17.69 13.35
N PHE A 346 -14.61 -18.15 13.82
CA PHE A 346 -15.13 -17.76 15.12
C PHE A 346 -14.26 -18.14 16.32
N PRO A 347 -13.62 -19.33 16.41
CA PRO A 347 -12.74 -19.64 17.55
C PRO A 347 -11.64 -18.61 17.72
N GLY A 348 -10.96 -18.25 16.62
CA GLY A 348 -9.90 -17.26 16.61
C GLY A 348 -10.40 -15.86 16.97
N ILE A 349 -11.52 -15.43 16.39
CA ILE A 349 -12.13 -14.12 16.68
C ILE A 349 -12.48 -14.02 18.17
N TYR A 350 -13.15 -15.00 18.73
CA TYR A 350 -13.57 -14.95 20.14
C TYR A 350 -12.39 -14.99 21.11
N SER A 351 -11.42 -15.85 20.87
CA SER A 351 -10.21 -15.94 21.65
C SER A 351 -9.46 -14.61 21.67
N PHE A 352 -9.39 -13.97 20.50
CA PHE A 352 -8.71 -12.69 20.36
C PHE A 352 -9.45 -11.53 21.03
N LEU A 353 -10.77 -11.47 20.88
CA LEU A 353 -11.60 -10.49 21.57
C LEU A 353 -11.54 -10.64 23.09
N GLN A 354 -11.50 -11.87 23.59
CA GLN A 354 -11.32 -12.13 25.04
C GLN A 354 -9.98 -11.65 25.58
N SER A 355 -8.92 -11.75 24.77
CA SER A 355 -7.60 -11.27 25.15
C SER A 355 -7.46 -9.74 25.15
N SER A 356 -8.46 -9.02 24.63
CA SER A 356 -8.44 -7.55 24.40
C SER A 356 -9.47 -6.84 25.29
N SER A 357 -9.25 -6.87 26.62
CA SER A 357 -10.23 -6.39 27.62
C SER A 357 -10.58 -4.90 27.51
N ASP A 358 -9.63 -4.08 27.06
CA ASP A 358 -9.75 -2.61 27.02
C ASP A 358 -10.20 -2.08 25.65
N LEU A 359 -10.68 -2.98 24.77
CA LEU A 359 -11.05 -2.64 23.41
C LEU A 359 -12.19 -1.61 23.36
N GLU A 360 -11.96 -0.50 22.71
CA GLU A 360 -12.92 0.59 22.52
C GLU A 360 -13.55 0.60 21.13
N THR A 361 -12.78 0.22 20.10
CA THR A 361 -13.21 0.23 18.69
C THR A 361 -12.85 -1.11 18.02
N LEU A 362 -13.83 -1.71 17.37
CA LEU A 362 -13.68 -2.92 16.56
C LEU A 362 -14.10 -2.64 15.13
N ILE A 363 -13.20 -2.88 14.18
CA ILE A 363 -13.53 -2.87 12.74
C ILE A 363 -13.46 -4.30 12.22
N ILE A 364 -14.45 -4.68 11.43
CA ILE A 364 -14.55 -5.97 10.76
C ILE A 364 -14.67 -5.71 9.27
N GLY A 365 -13.60 -5.98 8.52
CA GLY A 365 -13.57 -5.96 7.07
C GLY A 365 -14.03 -7.31 6.52
N CYS A 366 -15.12 -7.34 5.77
CA CYS A 366 -15.60 -8.57 5.13
C CYS A 366 -15.04 -8.66 3.71
N TRP A 367 -14.13 -9.59 3.47
CA TRP A 367 -13.53 -9.84 2.17
C TRP A 367 -13.99 -11.19 1.65
N TYR A 368 -14.74 -11.17 0.56
CA TYR A 368 -15.24 -12.40 -0.06
C TYR A 368 -14.25 -12.86 -1.13
N ASN A 369 -13.27 -13.67 -0.75
CA ASN A 369 -12.38 -14.31 -1.70
C ASN A 369 -12.78 -15.79 -1.86
N HIS A 370 -13.47 -16.10 -2.96
CA HIS A 370 -13.95 -17.47 -3.24
C HIS A 370 -12.85 -18.49 -3.55
N ASN A 371 -11.61 -18.06 -3.68
CA ASN A 371 -10.48 -18.91 -4.04
C ASN A 371 -9.59 -19.31 -2.86
N GLU A 372 -9.86 -18.80 -1.66
CA GLU A 372 -9.04 -19.12 -0.50
C GLU A 372 -9.35 -20.52 0.02
N ARG A 373 -8.31 -21.33 0.11
CA ARG A 373 -8.38 -22.66 0.70
C ARG A 373 -8.62 -22.50 2.19
N ASN A 374 -9.65 -23.15 2.68
CA ASN A 374 -9.98 -23.15 4.09
C ASN A 374 -9.00 -24.06 4.86
N LEU A 375 -7.99 -23.49 5.50
CA LEU A 375 -7.01 -24.22 6.30
C LEU A 375 -7.65 -25.00 7.45
N LEU A 376 -8.61 -24.38 8.10
CA LEU A 376 -9.24 -24.96 9.28
C LEU A 376 -9.98 -26.27 8.93
N ALA A 377 -10.51 -26.42 7.72
CA ALA A 377 -11.14 -27.65 7.28
C ALA A 377 -10.20 -28.87 7.27
N ARG A 378 -8.88 -28.67 7.35
CA ARG A 378 -7.90 -29.75 7.51
C ARG A 378 -7.78 -30.24 8.96
N TYR A 379 -8.20 -29.43 9.92
CA TYR A 379 -8.00 -29.70 11.36
C TYR A 379 -9.28 -30.09 12.09
N THR A 380 -10.44 -29.81 11.51
CA THR A 380 -11.74 -30.08 12.12
C THR A 380 -12.85 -30.09 11.08
N ASP A 381 -13.98 -30.74 11.37
CA ASP A 381 -15.20 -30.64 10.55
C ASP A 381 -16.17 -29.57 11.11
N GLU A 382 -17.13 -29.15 10.27
CA GLU A 382 -18.08 -28.12 10.62
C GLU A 382 -19.04 -28.56 11.76
N ASP A 383 -19.31 -29.84 11.90
CA ASP A 383 -20.21 -30.37 12.91
C ASP A 383 -19.54 -30.34 14.29
N GLU A 384 -18.25 -30.71 14.38
CA GLU A 384 -17.47 -30.62 15.63
C GLU A 384 -17.34 -29.18 16.10
N LEU A 385 -17.12 -28.25 15.17
CA LEU A 385 -17.05 -26.83 15.50
C LEU A 385 -18.39 -26.27 16.00
N SER A 386 -19.49 -26.64 15.35
CA SER A 386 -20.83 -26.20 15.76
C SER A 386 -21.13 -26.65 17.20
N GLU A 387 -20.82 -27.91 17.54
CA GLU A 387 -21.00 -28.42 18.91
C GLU A 387 -20.12 -27.70 19.95
N ARG A 388 -18.86 -27.41 19.59
CA ARG A 388 -17.94 -26.65 20.46
C ARG A 388 -18.44 -25.23 20.67
N PHE A 389 -19.00 -24.61 19.64
CA PHE A 389 -19.58 -23.26 19.70
C PHE A 389 -20.76 -23.15 20.63
N GLU A 390 -21.69 -24.09 20.54
CA GLU A 390 -22.89 -24.12 21.39
C GLU A 390 -22.54 -24.38 22.87
N LYS A 391 -21.51 -25.16 23.10
CA LYS A 391 -21.02 -25.51 24.47
C LYS A 391 -20.15 -24.41 25.10
N HIS A 392 -19.46 -23.59 24.29
CA HIS A 392 -18.68 -22.43 24.77
C HIS A 392 -19.62 -21.26 25.06
N ASN A 393 -20.35 -21.33 26.15
CA ASN A 393 -21.06 -20.19 26.73
C ASN A 393 -20.02 -19.18 27.25
N VAL A 394 -19.36 -18.49 26.29
CA VAL A 394 -18.28 -17.55 26.58
C VAL A 394 -18.88 -16.37 27.34
N LYS A 395 -18.65 -16.34 28.66
CA LYS A 395 -18.92 -15.17 29.49
C LYS A 395 -17.92 -14.06 29.17
N CYS A 396 -18.05 -13.47 28.01
CA CYS A 396 -17.29 -12.30 27.63
C CYS A 396 -18.18 -11.07 27.77
N SER A 397 -17.71 -10.06 28.46
CA SER A 397 -18.38 -8.76 28.52
C SER A 397 -17.38 -7.73 27.96
N PHE A 398 -17.75 -7.08 26.87
CA PHE A 398 -16.95 -5.99 26.29
C PHE A 398 -17.29 -4.68 27.02
N SER A 399 -16.66 -4.49 28.18
CA SER A 399 -16.98 -3.36 29.09
C SER A 399 -16.55 -2.00 28.57
N HIS A 400 -15.69 -1.94 27.53
CA HIS A 400 -15.16 -0.70 26.98
C HIS A 400 -15.49 -0.50 25.50
N LEU A 401 -16.11 -1.47 24.82
CA LEU A 401 -16.38 -1.44 23.40
C LEU A 401 -17.52 -0.45 23.06
N LYS A 402 -17.14 0.67 22.47
CA LYS A 402 -18.02 1.82 22.16
C LYS A 402 -18.49 1.83 20.70
N THR A 403 -17.60 1.42 19.77
CA THR A 403 -17.84 1.50 18.34
C THR A 403 -17.51 0.17 17.67
N ILE A 404 -18.43 -0.28 16.81
CA ILE A 404 -18.20 -1.42 15.94
C ILE A 404 -18.50 -0.97 14.50
N THR A 405 -17.61 -1.26 13.57
CA THR A 405 -17.81 -0.99 12.14
C THR A 405 -17.64 -2.28 11.35
N MET A 406 -18.59 -2.59 10.50
CA MET A 406 -18.47 -3.68 9.53
C MET A 406 -18.39 -3.11 8.13
N ASN A 407 -17.26 -3.29 7.47
CA ASN A 407 -16.98 -2.81 6.11
C ASN A 407 -17.20 -3.93 5.08
N ASN A 408 -17.52 -3.54 3.85
CA ASN A 408 -17.70 -4.44 2.69
C ASN A 408 -18.73 -5.55 2.91
N PHE A 409 -19.76 -5.28 3.69
CA PHE A 409 -20.80 -6.26 3.94
C PHE A 409 -21.64 -6.51 2.67
N SER A 410 -21.61 -7.73 2.11
CA SER A 410 -22.44 -8.12 0.98
C SER A 410 -23.78 -8.69 1.47
N GLY A 411 -24.87 -8.26 0.86
CA GLY A 411 -26.22 -8.75 1.20
C GLY A 411 -26.56 -10.17 0.71
N SER A 412 -25.59 -10.97 0.26
CA SER A 412 -25.84 -12.30 -0.31
C SER A 412 -26.32 -13.30 0.75
N SER A 413 -27.30 -14.12 0.41
CA SER A 413 -28.11 -14.86 1.42
C SER A 413 -27.41 -16.07 2.04
N SER A 414 -26.44 -16.70 1.37
CA SER A 414 -25.72 -17.88 1.88
C SER A 414 -24.61 -17.52 2.87
N GLU A 415 -23.93 -16.42 2.65
CA GLU A 415 -22.79 -15.94 3.44
C GLU A 415 -23.22 -15.22 4.73
N ASN A 416 -24.42 -14.65 4.71
CA ASN A 416 -24.96 -13.84 5.81
C ASN A 416 -25.24 -14.60 7.11
N LYS A 417 -25.37 -15.94 7.08
CA LYS A 417 -25.70 -16.72 8.28
C LYS A 417 -24.66 -16.55 9.38
N PHE A 418 -23.38 -16.62 9.02
CA PHE A 418 -22.28 -16.52 9.97
C PHE A 418 -22.05 -15.08 10.44
N VAL A 419 -22.10 -14.12 9.52
CA VAL A 419 -22.03 -12.69 9.88
C VAL A 419 -23.12 -12.31 10.88
N LEU A 420 -24.35 -12.77 10.65
CA LEU A 420 -25.48 -12.51 11.57
C LEU A 420 -25.25 -13.12 12.96
N GLN A 421 -24.61 -14.29 13.04
CA GLN A 421 -24.26 -14.89 14.35
C GLN A 421 -23.21 -14.04 15.08
N LEU A 422 -22.17 -13.57 14.36
CA LEU A 422 -21.15 -12.70 14.94
C LEU A 422 -21.76 -11.38 15.43
N VAL A 423 -22.59 -10.73 14.59
CA VAL A 423 -23.27 -9.49 15.00
C VAL A 423 -24.16 -9.69 16.21
N LYS A 424 -24.95 -10.76 16.24
CA LYS A 424 -25.79 -11.10 17.38
C LYS A 424 -24.97 -11.27 18.66
N TYR A 425 -23.81 -11.93 18.54
CA TYR A 425 -22.90 -12.10 19.67
C TYR A 425 -22.35 -10.76 20.17
N LEU A 426 -21.85 -9.92 19.25
CA LEU A 426 -21.28 -8.62 19.60
C LEU A 426 -22.33 -7.71 20.27
N LEU A 427 -23.54 -7.59 19.69
CA LEU A 427 -24.63 -6.79 20.26
C LEU A 427 -25.08 -7.28 21.64
N LYS A 428 -25.04 -8.60 21.87
CA LYS A 428 -25.41 -9.21 23.16
C LYS A 428 -24.39 -8.92 24.25
N HIS A 429 -23.11 -8.77 23.91
CA HIS A 429 -22.02 -8.69 24.90
C HIS A 429 -21.38 -7.32 25.04
N ALA A 430 -21.69 -6.35 24.16
CA ALA A 430 -21.19 -4.97 24.19
C ALA A 430 -22.14 -4.04 24.97
N ALA A 431 -22.00 -4.01 26.29
CA ALA A 431 -22.92 -3.29 27.19
C ALA A 431 -22.82 -1.76 27.11
N VAL A 432 -21.70 -1.21 26.63
CA VAL A 432 -21.45 0.25 26.53
C VAL A 432 -21.41 0.74 25.07
N LEU A 433 -21.87 -0.08 24.13
CA LEU A 433 -21.87 0.23 22.71
C LEU A 433 -22.68 1.52 22.46
N LYS A 434 -22.10 2.43 21.70
CA LYS A 434 -22.75 3.66 21.26
C LYS A 434 -23.19 3.56 19.81
N GLU A 435 -22.34 3.02 18.96
CA GLU A 435 -22.56 2.99 17.52
C GLU A 435 -22.12 1.65 16.92
N PHE A 436 -22.98 1.10 16.06
CA PHE A 436 -22.70 -0.04 15.22
C PHE A 436 -22.95 0.36 13.76
N VAL A 437 -21.83 0.57 13.00
CA VAL A 437 -21.88 1.00 11.61
C VAL A 437 -21.80 -0.23 10.70
N ILE A 438 -22.66 -0.33 9.72
CA ILE A 438 -22.63 -1.33 8.66
C ILE A 438 -22.43 -0.60 7.35
N ALA A 439 -21.22 -0.67 6.80
CA ALA A 439 -20.82 0.03 5.60
C ALA A 439 -20.71 -0.95 4.42
N SER A 440 -21.33 -0.61 3.29
CA SER A 440 -21.40 -1.44 2.10
C SER A 440 -21.08 -0.65 0.85
N THR A 441 -20.23 -1.20 -0.02
CA THR A 441 -19.89 -0.64 -1.35
C THR A 441 -20.96 -0.94 -2.41
N TYR A 442 -21.88 -1.89 -2.16
CA TYR A 442 -22.83 -2.35 -3.16
C TYR A 442 -24.25 -2.57 -2.59
N GLN A 443 -25.24 -1.99 -3.25
CA GLN A 443 -26.64 -2.43 -3.26
C GLN A 443 -27.55 -2.17 -2.04
N TRP A 444 -27.58 -0.94 -1.52
CA TRP A 444 -28.68 -0.49 -0.64
C TRP A 444 -30.10 -0.79 -1.19
N MET A 445 -30.23 -1.02 -2.49
CA MET A 445 -31.48 -1.23 -3.19
C MET A 445 -31.92 -2.70 -3.26
N SER A 446 -31.07 -3.68 -2.90
CA SER A 446 -31.45 -5.09 -3.03
C SER A 446 -32.48 -5.49 -1.96
N PRO A 447 -33.49 -6.29 -2.32
CA PRO A 447 -34.45 -6.81 -1.36
C PRO A 447 -33.82 -7.67 -0.27
N GLU A 448 -32.76 -8.38 -0.60
CA GLU A 448 -31.98 -9.23 0.30
C GLU A 448 -31.31 -8.40 1.39
N TYR A 449 -30.64 -7.31 1.01
CA TYR A 449 -29.99 -6.40 1.95
C TYR A 449 -31.00 -5.80 2.94
N ARG A 450 -32.18 -5.37 2.45
CA ARG A 450 -33.22 -4.83 3.32
C ARG A 450 -33.74 -5.84 4.32
N LYS A 451 -34.00 -7.09 3.91
CA LYS A 451 -34.41 -8.18 4.81
C LYS A 451 -33.36 -8.44 5.89
N MET A 452 -32.11 -8.44 5.50
CA MET A 452 -31.01 -8.63 6.42
C MET A 452 -30.89 -7.45 7.40
N ALA A 453 -30.95 -6.21 6.93
CA ALA A 453 -30.94 -5.02 7.79
C ALA A 453 -32.08 -5.06 8.83
N GLN A 454 -33.31 -5.46 8.40
CA GLN A 454 -34.41 -5.67 9.31
C GLN A 454 -34.16 -6.75 10.36
N LYS A 455 -33.48 -7.84 9.96
CA LYS A 455 -33.10 -8.92 10.85
C LYS A 455 -32.06 -8.46 11.88
N LEU A 456 -31.05 -7.69 11.44
CA LEU A 456 -30.04 -7.12 12.33
C LEU A 456 -30.65 -6.18 13.36
N LEU A 457 -31.57 -5.31 12.95
CA LEU A 457 -32.30 -4.40 13.84
C LEU A 457 -33.21 -5.12 14.83
N SER A 458 -33.57 -6.38 14.59
CA SER A 458 -34.40 -7.20 15.50
C SER A 458 -33.55 -7.88 16.60
N PHE A 459 -32.24 -7.84 16.55
CA PHE A 459 -31.42 -8.49 17.57
C PHE A 459 -31.46 -7.75 18.90
N PRO A 460 -31.49 -8.48 20.03
CA PRO A 460 -31.42 -7.86 21.34
C PRO A 460 -30.05 -7.19 21.53
N MET A 461 -30.04 -5.94 21.95
CA MET A 461 -28.85 -5.17 22.28
C MET A 461 -28.70 -5.05 23.80
N SER A 462 -27.51 -5.30 24.34
CA SER A 462 -27.21 -5.11 25.77
C SER A 462 -27.05 -3.63 26.14
N SER A 463 -26.60 -2.80 25.18
CA SER A 463 -26.50 -1.36 25.38
C SER A 463 -27.83 -0.67 25.05
N PRO A 464 -28.41 0.08 25.99
CA PRO A 464 -29.66 0.82 25.74
C PRO A 464 -29.47 2.07 24.86
N HIS A 465 -28.22 2.47 24.65
CA HIS A 465 -27.86 3.69 23.89
C HIS A 465 -27.26 3.38 22.52
N ALA A 466 -27.19 2.10 22.14
CA ALA A 466 -26.59 1.70 20.85
C ALA A 466 -27.48 2.12 19.69
N SER A 467 -26.88 2.76 18.70
CA SER A 467 -27.48 3.03 17.41
C SER A 467 -26.88 2.11 16.34
N VAL A 468 -27.71 1.57 15.46
CA VAL A 468 -27.26 0.85 14.27
C VAL A 468 -27.39 1.77 13.06
N VAL A 469 -26.27 2.06 12.41
CA VAL A 469 -26.19 2.98 11.28
C VAL A 469 -25.79 2.21 10.03
N PHE A 470 -26.49 2.44 8.93
CA PHE A 470 -26.09 1.91 7.62
C PHE A 470 -25.48 3.06 6.81
N SER A 471 -24.26 2.85 6.30
CA SER A 471 -23.47 3.86 5.60
C SER A 471 -23.01 3.36 4.24
N ASP A 472 -22.84 4.26 3.27
CA ASP A 472 -22.07 4.04 2.03
C ASP A 472 -20.58 4.22 2.32
N ILE A 473 -19.75 3.38 1.70
CA ILE A 473 -18.28 3.54 1.71
C ILE A 473 -17.86 4.37 0.49
#